data_1df02e7aeeabe2da696fa15de13a7e5c
#
_entry.id   1df02e7aeeabe2da696fa15de13a7e5c
#
_cell.length_a   1.000
_cell.length_b   1.000
_cell.length_c   1.000
_cell.angle_alpha   90.00
_cell.angle_beta   90.00
_cell.angle_gamma   90.00
#
_symmetry.space_group_name_H-M   'P 1'
#
loop_
_entity.id
_entity.type
_entity.pdbx_description
1 polymer ?
#
loop_
_entity_poly.entity_id
_entity_poly.type
_entity_poly.pdbx_seq_one_letter_code
_entity_poly.pdbx_strand_id
1 'polypeptide(L)'
;DEICSSSPVSTPLSPREETKSTGSIVIFGKNGHAEVLGLVGQTHSHAIVIEKFEDVKALDFEHDIYLYSQTTKSLDEFHKIIDYIQSHISSTAKFQSFDTICRQVANRMPNISLFAARHDLILFVAGRKSSNGKVLFHECLSVNPNSYQVESADEIDMKWFDGVQTVGICGATSTPKWLMEECRDEILRHTK
;
A
#
# COMPACT_ATOMS: atom_id res chain seq x y z
N ASP A 1 16.97 17.92 5.25
CA ASP A 1 16.49 18.14 3.87
C ASP A 1 17.37 17.34 2.90
N GLU A 2 17.11 16.04 2.80
CA GLU A 2 17.66 15.25 1.70
C GLU A 2 16.60 15.10 0.61
N ILE A 3 16.77 15.88 -0.45
CA ILE A 3 16.02 15.75 -1.69
C ILE A 3 16.51 14.50 -2.39
N CYS A 4 15.70 13.45 -2.40
CA CYS A 4 15.95 12.27 -3.20
C CYS A 4 15.95 12.65 -4.69
N SER A 5 17.15 12.73 -5.29
CA SER A 5 17.33 12.92 -6.73
C SER A 5 16.87 11.65 -7.43
N SER A 6 15.68 11.69 -7.99
CA SER A 6 15.15 10.65 -8.84
C SER A 6 15.94 10.59 -10.15
N SER A 7 16.60 9.48 -10.40
CA SER A 7 16.99 9.05 -11.75
C SER A 7 15.76 9.06 -12.65
N PRO A 8 15.86 9.38 -13.95
CA PRO A 8 14.72 9.37 -14.84
C PRO A 8 14.17 7.95 -14.92
N VAL A 9 13.06 7.71 -14.24
CA VAL A 9 12.23 6.54 -14.46
C VAL A 9 11.70 6.70 -15.87
N SER A 10 12.08 5.81 -16.78
CA SER A 10 11.45 5.69 -18.09
C SER A 10 9.95 5.57 -17.84
N THR A 11 9.21 6.57 -18.28
CA THR A 11 7.74 6.58 -18.17
C THR A 11 7.23 5.29 -18.79
N PRO A 12 6.51 4.43 -18.06
CA PRO A 12 5.95 3.22 -18.67
C PRO A 12 5.04 3.65 -19.81
N LEU A 13 5.15 2.98 -20.97
CA LEU A 13 4.26 3.18 -22.10
C LEU A 13 2.81 3.06 -21.62
N SER A 14 1.93 3.92 -22.12
CA SER A 14 0.53 3.80 -21.75
C SER A 14 -0.06 2.49 -22.26
N PRO A 15 -1.02 1.87 -21.56
CA PRO A 15 -1.68 0.63 -22.04
C PRO A 15 -2.24 0.72 -23.48
N ARG A 16 -2.44 1.92 -24.01
CA ARG A 16 -2.89 2.15 -25.39
C ARG A 16 -1.84 1.82 -26.45
N GLU A 17 -0.56 1.93 -26.13
CA GLU A 17 0.53 1.67 -27.07
C GLU A 17 0.80 0.16 -27.20
N GLU A 18 0.50 -0.60 -26.14
CA GLU A 18 0.68 -2.04 -26.07
C GLU A 18 -0.42 -2.83 -26.81
N THR A 19 -1.64 -2.28 -26.95
CA THR A 19 -2.76 -2.96 -27.64
C THR A 19 -2.56 -3.16 -29.15
N LYS A 20 -1.48 -2.65 -29.74
CA LYS A 20 -1.13 -2.90 -31.14
C LYS A 20 -0.40 -4.23 -31.37
N SER A 21 0.06 -4.88 -30.30
CA SER A 21 0.61 -6.24 -30.34
C SER A 21 -0.49 -7.27 -30.06
N THR A 22 -0.32 -8.49 -30.51
CA THR A 22 -1.23 -9.62 -30.26
C THR A 22 -1.19 -10.12 -28.81
N GLY A 23 -0.65 -9.35 -27.87
CA GLY A 23 -0.44 -9.71 -26.49
C GLY A 23 -1.59 -9.37 -25.56
N SER A 24 -1.67 -10.06 -24.43
CA SER A 24 -2.64 -9.85 -23.36
C SER A 24 -2.15 -8.79 -22.37
N ILE A 25 -3.00 -7.81 -22.08
CA ILE A 25 -2.77 -6.87 -20.98
C ILE A 25 -3.39 -7.47 -19.72
N VAL A 26 -2.57 -7.64 -18.70
CA VAL A 26 -2.98 -8.19 -17.41
C VAL A 26 -2.82 -7.11 -16.33
N ILE A 27 -3.83 -6.92 -15.50
CA ILE A 27 -3.83 -5.94 -14.41
C ILE A 27 -3.99 -6.68 -13.08
N PHE A 28 -2.95 -6.67 -12.25
CA PHE A 28 -3.04 -7.15 -10.88
C PHE A 28 -3.68 -6.09 -10.00
N GLY A 29 -4.96 -6.26 -9.68
CA GLY A 29 -5.74 -5.26 -8.97
C GLY A 29 -7.08 -5.81 -8.46
N LYS A 30 -7.81 -4.99 -7.72
CA LYS A 30 -9.14 -5.35 -7.21
C LYS A 30 -10.21 -4.96 -8.22
N ASN A 31 -11.03 -5.91 -8.64
CA ASN A 31 -12.17 -5.65 -9.52
C ASN A 31 -13.10 -4.59 -8.92
N GLY A 32 -13.56 -3.67 -9.76
CA GLY A 32 -14.43 -2.56 -9.34
C GLY A 32 -13.72 -1.40 -8.63
N HIS A 33 -12.42 -1.49 -8.37
CA HIS A 33 -11.65 -0.36 -7.85
C HIS A 33 -11.47 0.71 -8.92
N ALA A 34 -11.67 2.00 -8.58
CA ALA A 34 -11.64 3.11 -9.53
C ALA A 34 -10.36 3.17 -10.39
N GLU A 35 -9.20 2.93 -9.78
CA GLU A 35 -7.92 2.87 -10.49
C GLU A 35 -7.91 1.73 -11.53
N VAL A 36 -8.36 0.53 -11.14
CA VAL A 36 -8.40 -0.64 -12.04
C VAL A 36 -9.40 -0.41 -13.18
N LEU A 37 -10.56 0.15 -12.89
CA LEU A 37 -11.55 0.52 -13.92
C LEU A 37 -10.96 1.54 -14.91
N GLY A 38 -10.19 2.52 -14.42
CA GLY A 38 -9.49 3.48 -15.26
C GLY A 38 -8.47 2.82 -16.19
N LEU A 39 -7.67 1.87 -15.67
CA LEU A 39 -6.70 1.12 -16.46
C LEU A 39 -7.38 0.22 -17.51
N VAL A 40 -8.42 -0.53 -17.11
CA VAL A 40 -9.21 -1.35 -18.03
C VAL A 40 -9.85 -0.50 -19.13
N GLY A 41 -10.38 0.68 -18.78
CA GLY A 41 -10.96 1.61 -19.75
C GLY A 41 -9.96 2.07 -20.82
N GLN A 42 -8.68 2.23 -20.49
CA GLN A 42 -7.63 2.58 -21.44
C GLN A 42 -7.33 1.46 -22.46
N THR A 43 -7.65 0.22 -22.13
CA THR A 43 -7.46 -0.94 -22.99
C THR A 43 -8.72 -1.31 -23.77
N HIS A 44 -9.71 -0.43 -23.87
CA HIS A 44 -11.02 -0.69 -24.46
C HIS A 44 -11.70 -1.94 -23.85
N SER A 45 -11.52 -2.18 -22.57
CA SER A 45 -12.05 -3.31 -21.79
C SER A 45 -11.50 -4.69 -22.21
N HIS A 46 -10.33 -4.74 -22.86
CA HIS A 46 -9.67 -6.00 -23.24
C HIS A 46 -8.66 -6.51 -22.18
N ALA A 47 -8.39 -5.74 -21.12
CA ALA A 47 -7.48 -6.17 -20.08
C ALA A 47 -8.09 -7.29 -19.21
N ILE A 48 -7.25 -8.24 -18.84
CA ILE A 48 -7.57 -9.31 -17.89
C ILE A 48 -7.21 -8.81 -16.49
N VAL A 49 -8.18 -8.76 -15.60
CA VAL A 49 -7.94 -8.38 -14.19
C VAL A 49 -7.75 -9.64 -13.36
N ILE A 50 -6.64 -9.70 -12.63
CA ILE A 50 -6.34 -10.75 -11.66
C ILE A 50 -6.28 -10.12 -10.26
N GLU A 51 -6.96 -10.72 -9.28
CA GLU A 51 -7.03 -10.19 -7.91
C GLU A 51 -6.03 -10.84 -6.97
N LYS A 52 -5.69 -12.10 -7.23
CA LYS A 52 -4.85 -12.95 -6.39
C LYS A 52 -3.96 -13.86 -7.26
N PHE A 53 -2.95 -14.42 -6.63
CA PHE A 53 -1.98 -15.29 -7.31
C PHE A 53 -2.62 -16.47 -8.07
N GLU A 54 -3.69 -17.07 -7.53
CA GLU A 54 -4.34 -18.23 -8.16
C GLU A 54 -4.91 -17.91 -9.54
N ASP A 55 -5.34 -16.66 -9.77
CA ASP A 55 -5.95 -16.22 -11.02
C ASP A 55 -4.95 -16.23 -12.18
N VAL A 56 -3.64 -16.14 -11.89
CA VAL A 56 -2.56 -16.17 -12.88
C VAL A 56 -2.56 -17.46 -13.68
N LYS A 57 -2.97 -18.58 -13.07
CA LYS A 57 -2.97 -19.91 -13.71
C LYS A 57 -3.95 -20.03 -14.88
N ALA A 58 -4.88 -19.09 -15.00
CA ALA A 58 -5.86 -19.05 -16.10
C ALA A 58 -5.38 -18.21 -17.29
N LEU A 59 -4.18 -17.61 -17.22
CA LEU A 59 -3.63 -16.82 -18.31
C LEU A 59 -3.15 -17.71 -19.46
N ASP A 60 -3.18 -17.16 -20.67
CA ASP A 60 -2.59 -17.77 -21.85
C ASP A 60 -1.10 -17.42 -21.94
N PHE A 61 -0.23 -18.41 -21.76
CA PHE A 61 1.22 -18.24 -21.79
C PHE A 61 1.85 -18.44 -23.18
N GLU A 62 1.05 -18.73 -24.20
CA GLU A 62 1.55 -18.88 -25.58
C GLU A 62 1.69 -17.54 -26.31
N HIS A 63 1.12 -16.47 -25.75
CA HIS A 63 1.13 -15.12 -26.32
C HIS A 63 1.82 -14.12 -25.40
N ASP A 64 2.17 -12.96 -25.95
CA ASP A 64 2.81 -11.88 -25.19
C ASP A 64 1.95 -11.46 -24.00
N ILE A 65 2.58 -11.22 -22.84
CA ILE A 65 1.91 -10.75 -21.61
C ILE A 65 2.54 -9.46 -21.15
N TYR A 66 1.70 -8.45 -20.92
CA TYR A 66 2.05 -7.15 -20.34
C TYR A 66 1.34 -6.99 -18.99
N LEU A 67 2.11 -7.13 -17.90
CA LEU A 67 1.57 -7.12 -16.54
C LEU A 67 1.70 -5.75 -15.89
N TYR A 68 0.59 -5.16 -15.48
CA TYR A 68 0.50 -3.94 -14.69
C TYR A 68 -0.03 -4.23 -13.29
N SER A 69 0.21 -3.33 -12.34
CA SER A 69 -0.35 -3.47 -11.00
C SER A 69 -1.11 -2.23 -10.55
N GLN A 70 -2.14 -2.44 -9.75
CA GLN A 70 -2.75 -1.38 -8.96
C GLN A 70 -1.74 -0.89 -7.91
N THR A 71 -1.66 0.43 -7.68
CA THR A 71 -0.64 1.06 -6.83
C THR A 71 -0.64 0.60 -5.37
N THR A 72 -1.74 0.02 -4.89
CA THR A 72 -1.94 -0.41 -3.50
C THR A 72 -1.87 -1.92 -3.27
N LYS A 73 -1.47 -2.69 -4.28
CA LYS A 73 -1.31 -4.15 -4.16
C LYS A 73 -0.02 -4.53 -3.43
N SER A 74 0.06 -5.78 -2.99
CA SER A 74 1.24 -6.34 -2.33
C SER A 74 2.39 -6.50 -3.33
N LEU A 75 3.56 -5.98 -2.97
CA LEU A 75 4.78 -6.12 -3.76
C LEU A 75 5.25 -7.58 -3.83
N ASP A 76 5.19 -8.29 -2.71
CA ASP A 76 5.61 -9.69 -2.63
C ASP A 76 4.72 -10.60 -3.49
N GLU A 77 3.40 -10.34 -3.49
CA GLU A 77 2.47 -11.08 -4.34
C GLU A 77 2.68 -10.75 -5.83
N PHE A 78 2.98 -9.49 -6.16
CA PHE A 78 3.33 -9.08 -7.51
C PHE A 78 4.60 -9.78 -8.01
N HIS A 79 5.64 -9.89 -7.20
CA HIS A 79 6.86 -10.62 -7.54
C HIS A 79 6.58 -12.12 -7.75
N LYS A 80 5.77 -12.75 -6.90
CA LYS A 80 5.36 -14.16 -7.09
C LYS A 80 4.63 -14.36 -8.43
N ILE A 81 3.79 -13.40 -8.83
CA ILE A 81 3.10 -13.41 -10.12
C ILE A 81 4.12 -13.30 -11.27
N ILE A 82 5.09 -12.41 -11.17
CA ILE A 82 6.16 -12.24 -12.16
C ILE A 82 6.93 -13.55 -12.33
N ASP A 83 7.41 -14.13 -11.23
CA ASP A 83 8.20 -15.36 -11.25
C ASP A 83 7.41 -16.53 -11.87
N TYR A 84 6.12 -16.61 -11.56
CA TYR A 84 5.25 -17.64 -12.13
C TYR A 84 5.06 -17.45 -13.63
N ILE A 85 4.76 -16.23 -14.11
CA ILE A 85 4.61 -15.97 -15.55
C ILE A 85 5.93 -16.24 -16.27
N GLN A 86 7.07 -15.78 -15.76
CA GLN A 86 8.39 -16.01 -16.35
C GLN A 86 8.74 -17.49 -16.49
N SER A 87 8.28 -18.32 -15.55
CA SER A 87 8.55 -19.76 -15.58
C SER A 87 7.62 -20.57 -16.50
N HIS A 88 6.51 -19.97 -16.95
CA HIS A 88 5.49 -20.67 -17.76
C HIS A 88 5.31 -20.08 -19.16
N ILE A 89 5.81 -18.87 -19.40
CA ILE A 89 5.65 -18.23 -20.72
C ILE A 89 6.42 -18.98 -21.80
N SER A 90 5.81 -19.09 -22.98
CA SER A 90 6.42 -19.71 -24.15
C SER A 90 7.70 -18.99 -24.57
N SER A 91 8.68 -19.73 -25.07
CA SER A 91 9.96 -19.16 -25.56
C SER A 91 9.77 -18.21 -26.76
N THR A 92 8.63 -18.25 -27.43
CA THR A 92 8.26 -17.40 -28.57
C THR A 92 7.49 -16.13 -28.13
N ALA A 93 6.97 -16.12 -26.94
CA ALA A 93 6.19 -15.00 -26.38
C ALA A 93 7.05 -14.08 -25.50
N LYS A 94 6.68 -12.80 -25.45
CA LYS A 94 7.35 -11.81 -24.62
C LYS A 94 6.59 -11.59 -23.32
N PHE A 95 7.32 -11.46 -22.22
CA PHE A 95 6.78 -11.02 -20.95
C PHE A 95 7.40 -9.70 -20.54
N GLN A 96 6.56 -8.76 -20.16
CA GLN A 96 6.99 -7.47 -19.60
C GLN A 96 6.12 -7.11 -18.41
N SER A 97 6.74 -6.74 -17.30
CA SER A 97 6.06 -6.29 -16.10
C SER A 97 6.34 -4.82 -15.83
N PHE A 98 5.30 -4.09 -15.41
CA PHE A 98 5.36 -2.68 -15.05
C PHE A 98 5.00 -2.53 -13.58
N ASP A 99 6.02 -2.34 -12.76
CA ASP A 99 5.85 -2.15 -11.35
C ASP A 99 5.39 -0.73 -11.04
N THR A 100 4.08 -0.57 -10.92
CA THR A 100 3.42 0.69 -10.55
C THR A 100 3.02 0.74 -9.08
N ILE A 101 3.43 -0.24 -8.26
CA ILE A 101 3.12 -0.29 -6.83
C ILE A 101 3.78 0.89 -6.11
N CYS A 102 2.98 1.66 -5.38
CA CYS A 102 3.50 2.77 -4.60
C CYS A 102 4.33 2.25 -3.42
N ARG A 103 5.64 2.50 -3.44
CA ARG A 103 6.56 2.06 -2.38
C ARG A 103 6.19 2.59 -1.01
N GLN A 104 5.64 3.80 -0.93
CA GLN A 104 5.16 4.35 0.34
C GLN A 104 3.98 3.56 0.90
N VAL A 105 3.10 3.04 0.04
CA VAL A 105 2.00 2.17 0.46
C VAL A 105 2.51 0.78 0.80
N ALA A 106 3.34 0.19 -0.06
CA ALA A 106 3.88 -1.16 0.15
C ALA A 106 4.71 -1.29 1.43
N ASN A 107 5.54 -0.27 1.73
CA ASN A 107 6.40 -0.25 2.91
C ASN A 107 5.69 0.24 4.18
N ARG A 108 4.43 0.62 4.10
CA ARG A 108 3.72 1.25 5.20
C ARG A 108 3.52 0.31 6.38
N MET A 109 3.12 -0.94 6.11
CA MET A 109 2.93 -1.94 7.17
C MET A 109 4.24 -2.26 7.88
N PRO A 110 5.35 -2.63 7.19
CA PRO A 110 6.63 -2.84 7.85
C PRO A 110 7.13 -1.60 8.62
N ASN A 111 6.96 -0.41 8.06
CA ASN A 111 7.41 0.82 8.71
C ASN A 111 6.63 1.13 9.98
N ILE A 112 5.32 0.92 9.98
CA ILE A 112 4.49 1.16 11.18
C ILE A 112 4.76 0.13 12.27
N SER A 113 5.03 -1.14 11.90
CA SER A 113 5.44 -2.19 12.83
C SER A 113 6.76 -1.84 13.52
N LEU A 114 7.77 -1.45 12.73
CA LEU A 114 9.06 -1.01 13.26
C LEU A 114 8.94 0.24 14.14
N PHE A 115 8.08 1.18 13.76
CA PHE A 115 7.80 2.37 14.55
C PHE A 115 7.14 1.98 15.88
N ALA A 116 6.11 1.13 15.86
CA ALA A 116 5.40 0.70 17.05
C ALA A 116 6.31 -0.06 18.03
N ALA A 117 7.22 -0.89 17.52
CA ALA A 117 8.16 -1.67 18.33
C ALA A 117 9.20 -0.81 19.08
N ARG A 118 9.40 0.44 18.67
CA ARG A 118 10.45 1.33 19.25
C ARG A 118 9.95 2.23 20.37
N HIS A 119 8.64 2.22 20.66
CA HIS A 119 8.02 3.10 21.64
C HIS A 119 7.31 2.30 22.72
N ASP A 120 7.24 2.83 23.92
CA ASP A 120 6.53 2.19 25.04
C ASP A 120 5.01 2.26 24.85
N LEU A 121 4.52 3.30 24.17
CA LEU A 121 3.12 3.51 23.85
C LEU A 121 2.96 4.08 22.46
N ILE A 122 1.93 3.61 21.75
CA ILE A 122 1.51 4.16 20.47
C ILE A 122 0.16 4.84 20.59
N LEU A 123 0.12 6.10 20.21
CA LEU A 123 -1.13 6.83 19.98
C LEU A 123 -1.41 6.89 18.49
N PHE A 124 -2.41 6.14 18.07
CA PHE A 124 -2.81 6.07 16.66
C PHE A 124 -4.00 6.99 16.40
N VAL A 125 -3.77 8.04 15.61
CA VAL A 125 -4.79 9.07 15.33
C VAL A 125 -5.47 8.74 13.99
N ALA A 126 -6.75 8.35 14.03
CA ALA A 126 -7.53 8.07 12.83
C ALA A 126 -9.02 7.97 13.12
N GLY A 127 -9.84 8.40 12.17
CA GLY A 127 -11.29 8.20 12.23
C GLY A 127 -11.67 6.71 12.30
N ARG A 128 -12.58 6.35 13.19
CA ARG A 128 -13.03 4.95 13.43
C ARG A 128 -13.66 4.29 12.20
N LYS A 129 -14.12 5.09 11.23
CA LYS A 129 -14.68 4.61 9.96
C LYS A 129 -13.64 4.37 8.87
N SER A 130 -12.38 4.78 9.08
CA SER A 130 -11.31 4.60 8.11
C SER A 130 -10.89 3.12 8.01
N SER A 131 -11.18 2.48 6.87
CA SER A 131 -10.77 1.09 6.62
C SER A 131 -9.25 0.93 6.66
N ASN A 132 -8.51 1.86 6.07
CA ASN A 132 -7.06 1.87 6.11
C ASN A 132 -6.53 2.14 7.53
N GLY A 133 -7.19 3.04 8.28
CA GLY A 133 -6.85 3.30 9.68
C GLY A 133 -6.97 2.05 10.55
N LYS A 134 -8.03 1.27 10.38
CA LYS A 134 -8.25 0.02 11.13
C LYS A 134 -7.13 -1.00 10.88
N VAL A 135 -6.73 -1.17 9.61
CA VAL A 135 -5.66 -2.12 9.25
C VAL A 135 -4.33 -1.70 9.87
N LEU A 136 -3.96 -0.42 9.77
CA LEU A 136 -2.71 0.11 10.32
C LEU A 136 -2.71 0.09 11.86
N PHE A 137 -3.83 0.42 12.49
CA PHE A 137 -3.95 0.35 13.95
C PHE A 137 -3.82 -1.09 14.44
N HIS A 138 -4.45 -2.04 13.75
CA HIS A 138 -4.33 -3.46 14.10
C HIS A 138 -2.89 -3.95 14.01
N GLU A 139 -2.13 -3.46 13.03
CA GLU A 139 -0.70 -3.75 12.94
C GLU A 139 0.08 -3.15 14.11
N CYS A 140 -0.18 -1.90 14.51
CA CYS A 140 0.42 -1.32 15.71
C CYS A 140 0.15 -2.20 16.94
N LEU A 141 -1.12 -2.58 17.12
CA LEU A 141 -1.57 -3.36 18.28
C LEU A 141 -0.95 -4.78 18.32
N SER A 142 -0.71 -5.39 17.15
CA SER A 142 -0.08 -6.72 17.06
C SER A 142 1.37 -6.72 17.53
N VAL A 143 2.08 -5.60 17.37
CA VAL A 143 3.49 -5.43 17.72
C VAL A 143 3.64 -4.77 19.10
N ASN A 144 2.81 -3.80 19.41
CA ASN A 144 2.82 -3.09 20.68
C ASN A 144 1.41 -3.09 21.30
N PRO A 145 1.14 -3.96 22.30
CA PRO A 145 -0.16 -4.03 22.96
C PRO A 145 -0.59 -2.72 23.61
N ASN A 146 0.37 -1.83 23.89
CA ASN A 146 0.13 -0.51 24.50
C ASN A 146 -0.19 0.54 23.41
N SER A 147 -1.08 0.18 22.48
CA SER A 147 -1.50 1.03 21.37
C SER A 147 -2.96 1.45 21.55
N TYR A 148 -3.22 2.75 21.45
CA TYR A 148 -4.56 3.33 21.61
C TYR A 148 -4.94 4.13 20.37
N GLN A 149 -6.18 3.95 19.90
CA GLN A 149 -6.72 4.72 18.77
C GLN A 149 -7.62 5.84 19.28
N VAL A 150 -7.38 7.05 18.76
CA VAL A 150 -8.20 8.25 19.03
C VAL A 150 -8.60 8.93 17.72
N GLU A 151 -9.75 9.61 17.70
CA GLU A 151 -10.18 10.47 16.60
C GLU A 151 -9.77 11.94 16.82
N SER A 152 -9.60 12.35 18.10
CA SER A 152 -9.22 13.72 18.49
C SER A 152 -8.42 13.70 19.81
N ALA A 153 -7.86 14.86 20.19
CA ALA A 153 -7.12 15.01 21.42
C ALA A 153 -8.00 14.82 22.69
N ASP A 154 -9.29 15.11 22.60
CA ASP A 154 -10.23 14.98 23.72
C ASP A 154 -10.47 13.52 24.15
N GLU A 155 -10.16 12.55 23.29
CA GLU A 155 -10.30 11.13 23.59
C GLU A 155 -9.08 10.55 24.34
N ILE A 156 -8.04 11.34 24.56
CA ILE A 156 -6.81 10.88 25.21
C ILE A 156 -7.04 10.70 26.71
N ASP A 157 -6.87 9.48 27.21
CA ASP A 157 -6.84 9.20 28.65
C ASP A 157 -5.39 9.28 29.17
N MET A 158 -5.13 10.27 30.02
CA MET A 158 -3.79 10.50 30.59
C MET A 158 -3.26 9.32 31.39
N LYS A 159 -4.11 8.44 31.89
CA LYS A 159 -3.71 7.21 32.60
C LYS A 159 -2.91 6.24 31.72
N TRP A 160 -3.07 6.32 30.38
CA TRP A 160 -2.30 5.49 29.48
C TRP A 160 -0.80 5.76 29.54
N PHE A 161 -0.42 6.97 29.97
CA PHE A 161 0.96 7.44 29.98
C PHE A 161 1.68 7.19 31.32
N ASP A 162 1.01 6.55 32.30
CA ASP A 162 1.62 6.25 33.59
C ASP A 162 2.80 5.28 33.42
N GLY A 163 4.00 5.73 33.76
CA GLY A 163 5.23 4.95 33.63
C GLY A 163 5.81 4.84 32.21
N VAL A 164 5.18 5.48 31.22
CA VAL A 164 5.62 5.52 29.82
C VAL A 164 6.74 6.55 29.66
N GLN A 165 7.85 6.16 28.98
CA GLN A 165 8.97 7.07 28.72
C GLN A 165 8.97 7.57 27.27
N THR A 166 8.50 6.77 26.34
CA THR A 166 8.48 7.10 24.91
C THR A 166 7.10 6.88 24.32
N VAL A 167 6.57 7.90 23.63
CA VAL A 167 5.28 7.86 22.97
C VAL A 167 5.46 8.04 21.47
N GLY A 168 5.00 7.08 20.69
CA GLY A 168 4.93 7.19 19.23
C GLY A 168 3.55 7.68 18.80
N ILE A 169 3.48 8.80 18.06
CA ILE A 169 2.23 9.29 17.49
C ILE A 169 2.23 9.05 15.99
N CYS A 170 1.24 8.32 15.50
CA CYS A 170 1.08 8.03 14.08
C CYS A 170 -0.39 8.02 13.68
N GLY A 171 -0.68 7.90 12.39
CA GLY A 171 -2.06 7.95 11.93
C GLY A 171 -2.26 7.34 10.54
N ALA A 172 -3.53 7.31 10.10
CA ALA A 172 -3.88 6.89 8.75
C ALA A 172 -3.40 7.91 7.70
N THR A 173 -3.39 7.52 6.42
CA THR A 173 -3.01 8.42 5.30
C THR A 173 -3.88 9.67 5.23
N SER A 174 -5.13 9.55 5.62
CA SER A 174 -6.10 10.64 5.62
C SER A 174 -6.05 11.50 6.89
N THR A 175 -5.23 11.12 7.89
CA THR A 175 -5.10 11.89 9.14
C THR A 175 -4.29 13.14 8.87
N PRO A 176 -4.84 14.34 9.11
CA PRO A 176 -4.11 15.58 8.93
C PRO A 176 -2.96 15.69 9.96
N LYS A 177 -1.85 16.27 9.54
CA LYS A 177 -0.68 16.45 10.42
C LYS A 177 -1.02 17.31 11.66
N TRP A 178 -1.80 18.34 11.49
CA TRP A 178 -2.21 19.24 12.58
C TRP A 178 -2.96 18.49 13.71
N LEU A 179 -3.75 17.47 13.37
CA LEU A 179 -4.48 16.69 14.38
C LEU A 179 -3.53 15.82 15.23
N MET A 180 -2.48 15.27 14.62
CA MET A 180 -1.43 14.56 15.36
C MET A 180 -0.61 15.51 16.24
N GLU A 181 -0.36 16.73 15.75
CA GLU A 181 0.30 17.80 16.52
C GLU A 181 -0.55 18.26 17.72
N GLU A 182 -1.86 18.37 17.54
CA GLU A 182 -2.79 18.69 18.63
C GLU A 182 -2.79 17.60 19.73
N CYS A 183 -2.83 16.33 19.33
CA CYS A 183 -2.69 15.22 20.28
C CYS A 183 -1.35 15.24 21.03
N ARG A 184 -0.24 15.55 20.32
CA ARG A 184 1.07 15.73 20.95
C ARG A 184 1.04 16.86 21.99
N ASP A 185 0.50 18.00 21.63
CA ASP A 185 0.48 19.18 22.49
C ASP A 185 -0.39 18.96 23.73
N GLU A 186 -1.47 18.17 23.61
CA GLU A 186 -2.28 17.75 24.72
C GLU A 186 -1.49 16.89 25.72
N ILE A 187 -0.79 15.86 25.21
CA ILE A 187 0.07 15.02 26.06
C ILE A 187 1.12 15.85 26.78
N LEU A 188 1.82 16.76 26.05
CA LEU A 188 2.88 17.58 26.61
C LEU A 188 2.38 18.59 27.69
N ARG A 189 1.11 18.99 27.65
CA ARG A 189 0.52 19.85 28.71
C ARG A 189 0.40 19.14 30.04
N HIS A 190 0.21 17.82 30.02
CA HIS A 190 -0.09 17.01 31.20
C HIS A 190 1.12 16.22 31.73
N THR A 191 2.21 16.13 30.95
CA THR A 191 3.43 15.38 31.31
C THR A 191 4.58 16.25 31.81
N LYS A 192 4.31 17.52 32.15
CA LYS A 192 5.30 18.44 32.75
C LYS A 192 5.37 18.31 34.24
#